data_2c7ec546310bb9e2e3f55d2d5be429e5
#
_entry.id   2c7ec546310bb9e2e3f55d2d5be429e5
#
_cell.length_a   1.000
_cell.length_b   1.000
_cell.length_c   1.000
_cell.angle_alpha   90.00
_cell.angle_beta   90.00
_cell.angle_gamma   90.00
#
_symmetry.space_group_name_H-M   'P 1'
#
loop_
_entity.id
_entity.type
_entity.pdbx_description
1 polymer ?
#
loop_
_entity_poly.entity_id
_entity_poly.type
_entity_poly.pdbx_seq_one_letter_code
_entity_poly.pdbx_strand_id
1 'polypeptide(L)'
;MAAGAGDRIALETSDEAYRQMDERRDLAAVTATINPVTGPVYVEGAEPGDALAVTVHEIRLTGHGWSIYLPGVGALARPMGAEMFVRKVPLDDAGVHVTDRITVPAAPMIGCIGVAPAGAAASTVMPSYPTGGNMDLTDARPGATVYLPVEVPGALLSVGDIHAVMARGESSFVAIEAEGTAVVSVDVVKGLRLRAPRIDTGDEIVFVGLGDPVQESIARGYEDAFAFLTGEQGWSAGDAYAVLSACAHSELGGPTGSTTPDPLHPLTPIGAVTLHRFPKALL
;
A
#
# COMPACT_ATOMS: atom_id res chain seq x y z
N MET A 1 -18.50 10.33 4.96
CA MET A 1 -19.32 9.31 4.24
C MET A 1 -19.50 8.12 5.17
N ALA A 2 -20.63 7.42 5.13
CA ALA A 2 -20.83 6.15 5.86
C ALA A 2 -21.13 5.04 4.84
N ALA A 3 -20.75 3.81 5.19
CA ALA A 3 -20.96 2.62 4.39
C ALA A 3 -21.32 1.42 5.28
N GLY A 4 -22.23 0.59 4.82
CA GLY A 4 -22.57 -0.70 5.42
C GLY A 4 -21.77 -1.86 4.81
N ALA A 5 -21.88 -3.03 5.42
CA ALA A 5 -21.27 -4.25 4.90
C ALA A 5 -21.80 -4.57 3.49
N GLY A 6 -20.92 -4.86 2.56
CA GLY A 6 -21.21 -5.15 1.16
C GLY A 6 -21.40 -3.92 0.26
N ASP A 7 -21.44 -2.71 0.81
CA ASP A 7 -21.57 -1.49 0.01
C ASP A 7 -20.36 -1.30 -0.91
N ARG A 8 -20.64 -0.92 -2.16
CA ARG A 8 -19.60 -0.51 -3.12
C ARG A 8 -19.40 1.00 -3.07
N ILE A 9 -18.15 1.39 -2.93
CA ILE A 9 -17.72 2.78 -2.78
C ILE A 9 -16.74 3.09 -3.91
N ALA A 10 -16.93 4.22 -4.58
CA ALA A 10 -15.98 4.77 -5.53
C ALA A 10 -15.19 5.90 -4.84
N LEU A 11 -13.86 5.76 -4.82
CA LEU A 11 -12.93 6.68 -4.17
C LEU A 11 -12.02 7.26 -5.26
N GLU A 12 -12.18 8.54 -5.52
CA GLU A 12 -11.39 9.26 -6.53
C GLU A 12 -10.10 9.80 -5.89
N THR A 13 -9.00 9.72 -6.62
CA THR A 13 -7.71 10.27 -6.22
C THR A 13 -7.31 11.40 -7.16
N SER A 14 -6.43 12.29 -6.72
CA SER A 14 -6.01 13.47 -7.46
C SER A 14 -4.52 13.44 -7.75
N ASP A 15 -4.12 13.86 -8.94
CA ASP A 15 -2.73 14.07 -9.36
C ASP A 15 -2.27 15.54 -9.25
N GLU A 16 -3.05 16.39 -8.59
CA GLU A 16 -2.82 17.84 -8.54
C GLU A 16 -1.40 18.21 -8.08
N ALA A 17 -0.86 17.50 -7.07
CA ALA A 17 0.50 17.76 -6.59
C ALA A 17 1.55 17.50 -7.68
N TYR A 18 1.41 16.40 -8.40
CA TYR A 18 2.33 16.01 -9.47
C TYR A 18 2.24 16.95 -10.67
N ARG A 19 1.05 17.40 -11.01
CA ARG A 19 0.83 18.44 -12.02
C ARG A 19 1.50 19.74 -11.64
N GLN A 20 1.37 20.18 -10.38
CA GLN A 20 2.07 21.35 -9.89
C GLN A 20 3.59 21.18 -9.88
N MET A 21 4.12 20.00 -9.57
CA MET A 21 5.56 19.71 -9.67
C MET A 21 6.06 19.85 -11.11
N ASP A 22 5.30 19.36 -12.08
CA ASP A 22 5.65 19.49 -13.50
C ASP A 22 5.64 20.94 -13.99
N GLU A 23 4.62 21.71 -13.60
CA GLU A 23 4.47 23.10 -13.98
C GLU A 23 5.52 24.02 -13.34
N ARG A 24 5.78 23.83 -12.05
CA ARG A 24 6.56 24.75 -11.23
C ARG A 24 8.05 24.38 -11.15
N ARG A 25 8.38 23.13 -11.33
CA ARG A 25 9.75 22.59 -11.22
C ARG A 25 10.43 22.93 -9.88
N ASP A 26 9.63 23.18 -8.86
CA ASP A 26 10.07 23.55 -7.51
C ASP A 26 9.12 22.93 -6.49
N LEU A 27 9.63 21.97 -5.70
CA LEU A 27 8.84 21.29 -4.67
C LEU A 27 8.32 22.27 -3.60
N ALA A 28 9.10 23.29 -3.26
CA ALA A 28 8.70 24.29 -2.27
C ALA A 28 7.53 25.19 -2.75
N ALA A 29 7.29 25.23 -4.06
CA ALA A 29 6.17 25.96 -4.64
C ALA A 29 4.89 25.12 -4.74
N VAL A 30 4.94 23.80 -4.50
CA VAL A 30 3.76 22.92 -4.52
C VAL A 30 2.86 23.25 -3.32
N THR A 31 1.61 23.53 -3.60
CA THR A 31 0.59 23.88 -2.58
C THR A 31 -0.47 22.79 -2.41
N ALA A 32 -0.59 21.89 -3.36
CA ALA A 32 -1.46 20.73 -3.25
C ALA A 32 -0.89 19.73 -2.23
N THR A 33 -1.78 18.98 -1.60
CA THR A 33 -1.39 17.89 -0.70
C THR A 33 -0.67 16.82 -1.49
N ILE A 34 0.52 16.45 -1.04
CA ILE A 34 1.27 15.32 -1.58
C ILE A 34 0.65 14.04 -1.02
N ASN A 35 0.45 13.07 -1.89
CA ASN A 35 -0.14 11.78 -1.56
C ASN A 35 -1.52 11.90 -0.87
N PRO A 36 -2.51 12.60 -1.49
CA PRO A 36 -3.82 12.76 -0.91
C PRO A 36 -4.58 11.44 -0.89
N VAL A 37 -5.35 11.22 0.17
CA VAL A 37 -6.29 10.10 0.27
C VAL A 37 -7.72 10.60 0.31
N THR A 38 -8.63 9.81 -0.24
CA THR A 38 -10.07 10.05 -0.16
C THR A 38 -10.66 9.24 0.98
N GLY A 39 -11.38 9.93 1.85
CA GLY A 39 -11.91 9.41 3.11
C GLY A 39 -12.06 10.54 4.15
N PRO A 40 -12.19 10.19 5.44
CA PRO A 40 -12.46 8.84 5.92
C PRO A 40 -13.90 8.37 5.63
N VAL A 41 -14.04 7.08 5.36
CA VAL A 41 -15.33 6.40 5.26
C VAL A 41 -15.60 5.72 6.60
N TYR A 42 -16.69 6.10 7.25
CA TYR A 42 -17.16 5.43 8.46
C TYR A 42 -17.86 4.12 8.07
N VAL A 43 -17.37 2.98 8.53
CA VAL A 43 -17.97 1.66 8.25
C VAL A 43 -18.85 1.25 9.42
N GLU A 44 -20.14 1.09 9.14
CA GLU A 44 -21.14 0.74 10.15
C GLU A 44 -20.83 -0.62 10.78
N GLY A 45 -20.86 -0.66 12.11
CA GLY A 45 -20.62 -1.87 12.87
C GLY A 45 -19.17 -2.29 13.04
N ALA A 46 -18.20 -1.57 12.47
CA ALA A 46 -16.78 -1.83 12.73
C ALA A 46 -16.38 -1.32 14.13
N GLU A 47 -15.81 -2.20 14.95
CA GLU A 47 -15.42 -1.91 16.33
C GLU A 47 -13.95 -2.32 16.57
N PRO A 48 -13.27 -1.69 17.52
CA PRO A 48 -11.90 -2.07 17.89
C PRO A 48 -11.77 -3.57 18.18
N GLY A 49 -10.79 -4.22 17.54
CA GLY A 49 -10.56 -5.66 17.62
C GLY A 49 -11.25 -6.49 16.54
N ASP A 50 -11.96 -5.85 15.62
CA ASP A 50 -12.39 -6.45 14.35
C ASP A 50 -11.31 -6.27 13.28
N ALA A 51 -11.50 -6.87 12.11
CA ALA A 51 -10.80 -6.52 10.90
C ALA A 51 -11.77 -5.95 9.86
N LEU A 52 -11.34 -4.90 9.15
CA LEU A 52 -12.05 -4.40 7.99
C LEU A 52 -11.52 -5.12 6.75
N ALA A 53 -12.40 -5.84 6.04
CA ALA A 53 -12.10 -6.45 4.76
C ALA A 53 -12.47 -5.46 3.64
N VAL A 54 -11.49 -5.04 2.85
CA VAL A 54 -11.66 -4.13 1.71
C VAL A 54 -11.37 -4.89 0.44
N THR A 55 -12.40 -5.23 -0.34
CA THR A 55 -12.25 -5.90 -1.63
C THR A 55 -12.14 -4.88 -2.74
N VAL A 56 -11.05 -4.93 -3.50
CA VAL A 56 -10.82 -4.07 -4.65
C VAL A 56 -11.47 -4.69 -5.88
N HIS A 57 -12.46 -4.02 -6.46
CA HIS A 57 -13.18 -4.52 -7.63
C HIS A 57 -12.61 -4.00 -8.93
N GLU A 58 -12.26 -2.72 -8.96
CA GLU A 58 -11.84 -2.03 -10.17
C GLU A 58 -10.97 -0.82 -9.80
N ILE A 59 -10.00 -0.51 -10.64
CA ILE A 59 -9.27 0.76 -10.62
C ILE A 59 -9.31 1.33 -12.02
N ARG A 60 -9.92 2.50 -12.17
CA ARG A 60 -10.00 3.24 -13.44
C ARG A 60 -8.97 4.33 -13.42
N LEU A 61 -8.08 4.32 -14.41
CA LEU A 61 -7.03 5.33 -14.58
C LEU A 61 -7.50 6.42 -15.55
N THR A 62 -6.95 7.60 -15.40
CA THR A 62 -7.01 8.65 -16.45
C THR A 62 -5.96 8.37 -17.54
N GLY A 63 -5.94 9.15 -18.63
CA GLY A 63 -5.07 8.91 -19.79
C GLY A 63 -3.59 9.21 -19.60
N HIS A 64 -3.12 9.44 -18.38
CA HIS A 64 -1.71 9.65 -18.08
C HIS A 64 -1.36 9.35 -16.61
N GLY A 65 -0.08 9.19 -16.38
CA GLY A 65 0.52 9.11 -15.05
C GLY A 65 1.77 9.98 -14.97
N TRP A 66 2.53 9.84 -13.89
CA TRP A 66 3.69 10.64 -13.56
C TRP A 66 4.84 9.76 -13.09
N SER A 67 6.02 10.00 -13.62
CA SER A 67 7.28 9.48 -13.08
C SER A 67 8.04 10.64 -12.46
N ILE A 68 8.39 10.53 -11.18
CA ILE A 68 8.94 11.64 -10.41
C ILE A 68 10.17 11.16 -9.66
N TYR A 69 11.16 12.02 -9.57
CA TYR A 69 12.27 11.87 -8.64
C TYR A 69 12.33 13.08 -7.73
N LEU A 70 12.26 12.82 -6.44
CA LEU A 70 12.49 13.81 -5.40
C LEU A 70 13.92 13.69 -4.89
N PRO A 71 14.72 14.77 -4.87
CA PRO A 71 16.10 14.73 -4.46
C PRO A 71 16.30 14.15 -3.06
N GLY A 72 17.18 13.17 -2.96
CA GLY A 72 17.50 12.50 -1.69
C GLY A 72 16.61 11.35 -1.31
N VAL A 73 15.57 11.02 -2.11
CA VAL A 73 14.58 9.99 -1.80
C VAL A 73 14.80 8.73 -2.65
N GLY A 74 14.60 7.56 -2.04
CA GLY A 74 14.68 6.25 -2.68
C GLY A 74 16.10 5.72 -2.94
N ALA A 75 16.17 4.48 -3.40
CA ALA A 75 17.45 3.78 -3.63
C ALA A 75 18.30 4.39 -4.75
N LEU A 76 17.68 5.17 -5.63
CA LEU A 76 18.35 5.83 -6.75
C LEU A 76 18.77 7.29 -6.45
N ALA A 77 18.57 7.77 -5.22
CA ALA A 77 18.90 9.14 -4.86
C ALA A 77 20.33 9.55 -5.17
N ARG A 78 21.30 8.69 -4.85
CA ARG A 78 22.71 8.99 -5.09
C ARG A 78 23.08 9.12 -6.59
N PRO A 79 22.68 8.20 -7.49
CA PRO A 79 22.97 8.35 -8.92
C PRO A 79 22.16 9.47 -9.59
N MET A 80 20.95 9.82 -9.10
CA MET A 80 20.12 10.87 -9.68
C MET A 80 20.59 12.29 -9.30
N GLY A 81 21.26 12.46 -8.16
CA GLY A 81 21.80 13.76 -7.73
C GLY A 81 20.75 14.68 -7.10
N ALA A 82 20.93 16.01 -7.26
CA ALA A 82 20.18 17.01 -6.52
C ALA A 82 19.02 17.66 -7.30
N GLU A 83 18.84 17.33 -8.57
CA GLU A 83 17.82 17.94 -9.40
C GLU A 83 16.56 17.10 -9.46
N MET A 84 15.41 17.73 -9.15
CA MET A 84 14.09 17.09 -9.27
C MET A 84 13.82 16.72 -10.75
N PHE A 85 13.28 15.55 -10.95
CA PHE A 85 12.81 15.08 -12.26
C PHE A 85 11.31 14.85 -12.20
N VAL A 86 10.59 15.34 -13.21
CA VAL A 86 9.15 15.08 -13.40
C VAL A 86 8.91 14.79 -14.87
N ARG A 87 8.20 13.71 -15.12
CA ARG A 87 7.79 13.29 -16.47
C ARG A 87 6.32 12.89 -16.47
N LYS A 88 5.55 13.49 -17.35
CA LYS A 88 4.21 13.00 -17.69
C LYS A 88 4.33 11.73 -18.54
N VAL A 89 3.66 10.65 -18.12
CA VAL A 89 3.71 9.33 -18.73
C VAL A 89 2.36 9.03 -19.40
N PRO A 90 2.28 8.92 -20.73
CA PRO A 90 1.02 8.59 -21.40
C PRO A 90 0.55 7.18 -21.08
N LEU A 91 -0.78 7.01 -20.96
CA LEU A 91 -1.48 5.74 -20.82
C LEU A 91 -2.51 5.62 -21.91
N ASP A 92 -2.55 4.48 -22.57
CA ASP A 92 -3.56 4.13 -23.58
C ASP A 92 -3.84 2.62 -23.61
N ASP A 93 -4.54 2.13 -24.62
CA ASP A 93 -4.87 0.72 -24.78
C ASP A 93 -3.65 -0.19 -24.93
N ALA A 94 -2.50 0.35 -25.34
CA ALA A 94 -1.24 -0.40 -25.45
C ALA A 94 -0.54 -0.55 -24.06
N GLY A 95 -0.89 0.29 -23.10
CA GLY A 95 -0.36 0.27 -21.74
C GLY A 95 0.22 1.60 -21.27
N VAL A 96 1.21 1.50 -20.41
CA VAL A 96 1.93 2.61 -19.77
C VAL A 96 3.22 2.87 -20.56
N HIS A 97 3.34 4.03 -21.19
CA HIS A 97 4.52 4.43 -21.99
C HIS A 97 5.60 5.01 -21.08
N VAL A 98 6.29 4.13 -20.32
CA VAL A 98 7.30 4.55 -19.32
C VAL A 98 8.41 5.40 -19.93
N THR A 99 8.81 5.06 -21.17
CA THR A 99 9.73 5.86 -21.99
C THR A 99 9.30 5.77 -23.47
N ASP A 100 9.91 6.57 -24.32
CA ASP A 100 9.66 6.51 -25.79
C ASP A 100 9.96 5.13 -26.41
N ARG A 101 10.65 4.25 -25.66
CA ARG A 101 11.08 2.92 -26.14
C ARG A 101 10.43 1.77 -25.37
N ILE A 102 9.85 2.05 -24.21
CA ILE A 102 9.36 1.02 -23.29
C ILE A 102 7.92 1.31 -22.94
N THR A 103 7.05 0.41 -23.38
CA THR A 103 5.65 0.34 -22.96
C THR A 103 5.45 -0.95 -22.19
N VAL A 104 4.80 -0.88 -21.05
CA VAL A 104 4.47 -2.04 -20.21
C VAL A 104 2.96 -2.13 -20.02
N PRO A 105 2.39 -3.31 -19.79
CA PRO A 105 0.99 -3.43 -19.43
C PRO A 105 0.64 -2.60 -18.21
N ALA A 106 -0.50 -1.92 -18.20
CA ALA A 106 -1.02 -1.31 -17.00
C ALA A 106 -1.36 -2.39 -15.96
N ALA A 107 -0.94 -2.16 -14.73
CA ALA A 107 -1.21 -3.03 -13.59
C ALA A 107 -1.59 -2.15 -12.38
N PRO A 108 -2.79 -1.53 -12.43
CA PRO A 108 -3.16 -0.54 -11.44
C PRO A 108 -3.33 -1.16 -10.05
N MET A 109 -2.85 -0.42 -9.04
CA MET A 109 -2.92 -0.82 -7.64
C MET A 109 -3.11 0.42 -6.75
N ILE A 110 -3.47 0.16 -5.49
CA ILE A 110 -3.64 1.18 -4.46
C ILE A 110 -2.37 1.21 -3.61
N GLY A 111 -1.64 2.31 -3.63
CA GLY A 111 -0.45 2.51 -2.79
C GLY A 111 -0.81 2.78 -1.34
N CYS A 112 -1.74 3.71 -1.11
CA CYS A 112 -2.16 4.09 0.23
C CYS A 112 -3.57 3.58 0.55
N ILE A 113 -3.66 2.58 1.43
CA ILE A 113 -4.93 2.06 1.95
C ILE A 113 -4.79 1.78 3.45
N GLY A 114 -5.65 2.37 4.25
CA GLY A 114 -5.58 2.20 5.70
C GLY A 114 -6.82 2.70 6.42
N VAL A 115 -6.87 2.37 7.71
CA VAL A 115 -7.89 2.81 8.64
C VAL A 115 -7.25 3.65 9.76
N ALA A 116 -8.03 4.45 10.46
CA ALA A 116 -7.48 5.32 11.49
C ALA A 116 -6.89 4.52 12.66
N PRO A 117 -5.65 4.83 13.09
CA PRO A 117 -5.09 4.26 14.30
C PRO A 117 -5.74 4.86 15.55
N ALA A 118 -5.66 4.14 16.68
CA ALA A 118 -6.05 4.71 17.96
C ALA A 118 -5.06 5.80 18.39
N GLY A 119 -5.59 6.91 18.88
CA GLY A 119 -4.79 8.00 19.47
C GLY A 119 -4.48 9.12 18.50
N ALA A 120 -3.30 9.15 17.91
CA ALA A 120 -2.87 10.26 17.06
C ALA A 120 -3.24 10.06 15.58
N ALA A 121 -3.29 11.12 14.80
CA ALA A 121 -3.44 11.06 13.35
C ALA A 121 -2.21 10.38 12.71
N ALA A 122 -2.46 9.60 11.65
CA ALA A 122 -1.43 8.97 10.83
C ALA A 122 -1.10 9.83 9.61
N SER A 123 0.17 9.78 9.16
CA SER A 123 0.57 10.36 7.89
C SER A 123 0.18 9.43 6.73
N THR A 124 -0.25 10.00 5.61
CA THR A 124 -0.52 9.26 4.36
C THR A 124 0.70 9.15 3.46
N VAL A 125 1.81 9.76 3.84
CA VAL A 125 3.06 9.70 3.10
C VAL A 125 4.01 8.67 3.72
N MET A 126 4.31 8.79 5.00
CA MET A 126 5.24 7.90 5.73
C MET A 126 5.03 8.00 7.25
N PRO A 127 5.34 6.97 8.03
CA PRO A 127 5.59 5.58 7.65
C PRO A 127 4.30 4.81 7.38
N SER A 128 4.41 3.52 7.00
CA SER A 128 3.28 2.59 7.08
C SER A 128 3.00 2.21 8.54
N TYR A 129 1.73 2.00 8.85
CA TYR A 129 1.26 1.72 10.22
C TYR A 129 0.68 0.29 10.30
N PRO A 130 0.55 -0.29 11.49
CA PRO A 130 -0.20 -1.54 11.65
C PRO A 130 -1.62 -1.48 11.08
N THR A 131 -2.25 -0.30 11.06
CA THR A 131 -3.57 -0.04 10.46
C THR A 131 -3.55 0.20 8.95
N GLY A 132 -2.42 -0.03 8.29
CA GLY A 132 -2.22 0.26 6.86
C GLY A 132 -1.56 1.62 6.63
N GLY A 133 -1.84 2.24 5.51
CA GLY A 133 -1.27 3.52 5.06
C GLY A 133 -0.53 3.38 3.74
N ASN A 134 0.56 4.10 3.58
CA ASN A 134 1.39 4.09 2.37
C ASN A 134 2.27 2.84 2.31
N MET A 135 1.67 1.70 1.98
CA MET A 135 2.36 0.41 1.97
C MET A 135 2.94 0.05 0.62
N ASP A 136 2.42 0.63 -0.45
CA ASP A 136 2.82 0.42 -1.84
C ASP A 136 2.94 -1.07 -2.21
N LEU A 137 1.83 -1.77 -1.98
CA LEU A 137 1.75 -3.21 -2.20
C LEU A 137 1.04 -3.50 -3.53
N THR A 138 1.78 -4.03 -4.50
CA THR A 138 1.22 -4.44 -5.80
C THR A 138 0.09 -5.46 -5.68
N ASP A 139 -0.12 -6.00 -4.50
CA ASP A 139 -1.21 -6.94 -4.18
C ASP A 139 -2.53 -6.25 -3.81
N ALA A 140 -2.51 -4.93 -3.52
CA ALA A 140 -3.72 -4.13 -3.30
C ALA A 140 -4.34 -3.71 -4.64
N ARG A 141 -4.80 -4.69 -5.42
CA ARG A 141 -5.23 -4.58 -6.82
C ARG A 141 -6.61 -5.21 -7.05
N PRO A 142 -7.24 -4.97 -8.21
CA PRO A 142 -8.51 -5.63 -8.55
C PRO A 142 -8.46 -7.15 -8.38
N GLY A 143 -9.48 -7.69 -7.67
CA GLY A 143 -9.59 -9.10 -7.32
C GLY A 143 -9.02 -9.47 -5.95
N ALA A 144 -8.26 -8.60 -5.30
CA ALA A 144 -7.74 -8.84 -3.97
C ALA A 144 -8.65 -8.27 -2.87
N THR A 145 -8.53 -8.84 -1.66
CA THR A 145 -9.14 -8.31 -0.43
C THR A 145 -8.05 -7.96 0.57
N VAL A 146 -8.01 -6.71 1.00
CA VAL A 146 -7.10 -6.20 2.02
C VAL A 146 -7.81 -6.20 3.37
N TYR A 147 -7.28 -6.92 4.35
CA TYR A 147 -7.76 -6.94 5.73
C TYR A 147 -6.94 -5.99 6.57
N LEU A 148 -7.60 -5.04 7.22
CA LEU A 148 -6.97 -4.01 8.05
C LEU A 148 -7.46 -4.13 9.50
N PRO A 149 -6.56 -4.08 10.51
CA PRO A 149 -6.97 -4.11 11.91
C PRO A 149 -7.75 -2.86 12.29
N VAL A 150 -8.91 -3.02 12.90
CA VAL A 150 -9.75 -1.91 13.37
C VAL A 150 -9.36 -1.52 14.80
N GLU A 151 -8.96 -0.28 14.98
CA GLU A 151 -8.58 0.28 16.29
C GLU A 151 -9.54 1.34 16.82
N VAL A 152 -10.41 1.88 15.94
CA VAL A 152 -11.41 2.90 16.32
C VAL A 152 -12.77 2.53 15.78
N PRO A 153 -13.88 2.96 16.43
CA PRO A 153 -15.23 2.73 15.93
C PRO A 153 -15.41 3.27 14.51
N GLY A 154 -16.02 2.47 13.63
CA GLY A 154 -16.23 2.80 12.23
C GLY A 154 -15.00 2.68 11.36
N ALA A 155 -13.86 2.18 11.88
CA ALA A 155 -12.60 1.97 11.17
C ALA A 155 -12.01 3.24 10.54
N LEU A 156 -12.83 4.07 9.89
CA LEU A 156 -12.43 5.32 9.21
C LEU A 156 -11.48 5.05 8.03
N LEU A 157 -11.95 4.25 7.06
CA LEU A 157 -11.18 3.87 5.86
C LEU A 157 -10.82 5.07 5.01
N SER A 158 -9.56 5.13 4.60
CA SER A 158 -9.06 6.08 3.61
C SER A 158 -8.25 5.34 2.53
N VAL A 159 -8.40 5.78 1.27
CA VAL A 159 -7.76 5.18 0.10
C VAL A 159 -7.23 6.29 -0.80
N GLY A 160 -6.02 6.12 -1.31
CA GLY A 160 -5.42 7.06 -2.24
C GLY A 160 -4.21 6.46 -2.93
N ASP A 161 -3.40 7.34 -3.58
CA ASP A 161 -2.13 6.91 -4.12
C ASP A 161 -2.28 5.76 -5.12
N ILE A 162 -3.04 6.03 -6.20
CA ILE A 162 -3.22 5.04 -7.26
C ILE A 162 -2.00 5.08 -8.17
N HIS A 163 -1.41 3.91 -8.39
CA HIS A 163 -0.34 3.72 -9.35
C HIS A 163 -0.87 3.05 -10.62
N ALA A 164 -0.43 3.50 -11.78
CA ALA A 164 -0.74 2.85 -13.06
C ALA A 164 0.05 1.55 -13.23
N VAL A 165 1.28 1.53 -12.73
CA VAL A 165 2.17 0.37 -12.65
C VAL A 165 3.29 0.66 -11.66
N MET A 166 3.67 -0.37 -10.90
CA MET A 166 4.79 -0.34 -9.96
C MET A 166 5.50 -1.70 -9.94
N ALA A 167 6.81 -1.69 -9.79
CA ALA A 167 7.57 -2.88 -9.43
C ALA A 167 7.64 -3.03 -7.90
N ARG A 168 7.62 -4.29 -7.41
CA ARG A 168 7.72 -4.56 -5.97
C ARG A 168 8.96 -3.92 -5.36
N GLY A 169 8.77 -3.35 -4.18
CA GLY A 169 9.82 -2.66 -3.45
C GLY A 169 9.99 -1.20 -3.82
N GLU A 170 9.29 -0.70 -4.82
CA GLU A 170 9.25 0.71 -5.21
C GLU A 170 10.61 1.42 -5.03
N SER A 171 11.61 0.93 -5.73
CA SER A 171 13.02 1.27 -5.47
C SER A 171 13.37 2.75 -5.61
N SER A 172 12.60 3.49 -6.40
CA SER A 172 12.74 4.94 -6.57
C SER A 172 11.91 5.76 -5.58
N PHE A 173 11.08 5.11 -4.76
CA PHE A 173 10.15 5.76 -3.83
C PHE A 173 8.96 6.47 -4.50
N VAL A 174 8.81 6.31 -5.79
CA VAL A 174 7.71 6.85 -6.60
C VAL A 174 7.50 5.88 -7.76
N ALA A 175 6.29 5.40 -7.93
CA ALA A 175 5.90 4.51 -9.02
C ALA A 175 5.61 5.28 -10.33
N ILE A 176 4.72 4.77 -11.17
CA ILE A 176 4.01 5.60 -12.14
C ILE A 176 2.69 6.00 -11.49
N GLU A 177 2.76 7.15 -10.84
CA GLU A 177 1.65 7.76 -10.13
C GLU A 177 0.51 8.10 -11.06
N ALA A 178 -0.74 7.96 -10.63
CA ALA A 178 -1.86 8.27 -11.51
C ALA A 178 -3.08 8.79 -10.75
N GLU A 179 -3.78 9.70 -11.37
CA GLU A 179 -5.15 10.00 -10.99
C GLU A 179 -6.07 8.86 -11.41
N GLY A 180 -7.04 8.53 -10.57
CA GLY A 180 -7.97 7.47 -10.88
C GLY A 180 -9.10 7.31 -9.87
N THR A 181 -9.91 6.27 -10.09
CA THR A 181 -11.00 5.90 -9.19
C THR A 181 -10.84 4.45 -8.78
N ALA A 182 -10.67 4.19 -7.49
CA ALA A 182 -10.76 2.85 -6.92
C ALA A 182 -12.20 2.53 -6.55
N VAL A 183 -12.73 1.40 -7.04
CA VAL A 183 -14.04 0.87 -6.64
C VAL A 183 -13.81 -0.29 -5.70
N VAL A 184 -14.21 -0.12 -4.45
CA VAL A 184 -14.03 -1.11 -3.39
C VAL A 184 -15.35 -1.48 -2.74
N SER A 185 -15.42 -2.63 -2.08
CA SER A 185 -16.48 -2.92 -1.10
C SER A 185 -15.87 -3.21 0.26
N VAL A 186 -16.65 -2.98 1.31
CA VAL A 186 -16.22 -3.14 2.70
C VAL A 186 -17.07 -4.17 3.41
N ASP A 187 -16.42 -5.01 4.23
CA ASP A 187 -17.07 -5.95 5.14
C ASP A 187 -16.33 -5.95 6.48
N VAL A 188 -17.08 -6.28 7.56
CA VAL A 188 -16.49 -6.34 8.91
C VAL A 188 -16.36 -7.78 9.35
N VAL A 189 -15.12 -8.22 9.57
CA VAL A 189 -14.83 -9.54 10.13
C VAL A 189 -14.71 -9.41 11.65
N LYS A 190 -15.80 -9.80 12.34
CA LYS A 190 -15.89 -9.63 13.78
C LYS A 190 -14.89 -10.48 14.54
N GLY A 191 -14.17 -9.84 15.45
CA GLY A 191 -13.22 -10.49 16.35
C GLY A 191 -11.94 -11.01 15.69
N LEU A 192 -11.70 -10.76 14.41
CA LEU A 192 -10.44 -11.07 13.75
C LEU A 192 -9.40 -10.01 14.11
N ARG A 193 -8.64 -10.30 15.17
CA ARG A 193 -7.60 -9.40 15.69
C ARG A 193 -6.31 -9.55 14.90
N LEU A 194 -6.13 -8.71 13.92
CA LEU A 194 -4.88 -8.62 13.17
C LEU A 194 -3.87 -7.70 13.91
N ARG A 195 -2.58 -7.98 13.75
CA ARG A 195 -1.49 -7.10 14.21
C ARG A 195 -1.01 -6.15 13.12
N ALA A 196 -1.18 -6.56 11.86
CA ALA A 196 -0.80 -5.83 10.66
C ALA A 196 -1.75 -6.21 9.52
N PRO A 197 -1.73 -5.49 8.40
CA PRO A 197 -2.53 -5.84 7.24
C PRO A 197 -2.25 -7.25 6.72
N ARG A 198 -3.29 -7.90 6.19
CA ARG A 198 -3.23 -9.19 5.51
C ARG A 198 -3.92 -9.04 4.17
N ILE A 199 -3.43 -9.67 3.11
CA ILE A 199 -4.07 -9.60 1.79
C ILE A 199 -4.40 -11.00 1.31
N ASP A 200 -5.65 -11.21 0.85
CA ASP A 200 -6.06 -12.37 0.10
C ASP A 200 -6.06 -12.02 -1.39
N THR A 201 -5.18 -12.64 -2.16
CA THR A 201 -5.08 -12.41 -3.60
C THR A 201 -5.91 -13.38 -4.44
N GLY A 202 -6.67 -14.27 -3.77
CA GLY A 202 -7.33 -15.41 -4.37
C GLY A 202 -6.48 -16.67 -4.28
N ASP A 203 -5.26 -16.64 -4.75
CA ASP A 203 -4.34 -17.81 -4.76
C ASP A 203 -3.42 -17.87 -3.53
N GLU A 204 -3.17 -16.73 -2.89
CA GLU A 204 -2.23 -16.62 -1.76
C GLU A 204 -2.83 -15.78 -0.64
N ILE A 205 -2.38 -16.07 0.57
CA ILE A 205 -2.48 -15.15 1.72
C ILE A 205 -1.13 -14.46 1.87
N VAL A 206 -1.15 -13.15 1.89
CA VAL A 206 0.03 -12.30 2.03
C VAL A 206 -0.01 -11.62 3.39
N PHE A 207 1.00 -11.86 4.21
CA PHE A 207 1.19 -11.24 5.53
C PHE A 207 2.12 -10.06 5.38
N VAL A 208 1.72 -8.91 5.88
CA VAL A 208 2.49 -7.67 5.79
C VAL A 208 3.33 -7.52 7.06
N GLY A 209 4.64 -7.54 6.89
CA GLY A 209 5.58 -7.20 7.95
C GLY A 209 5.90 -5.71 7.92
N LEU A 210 5.89 -5.08 9.09
CA LEU A 210 6.22 -3.68 9.28
C LEU A 210 7.26 -3.55 10.38
N GLY A 211 8.38 -2.90 10.12
CA GLY A 211 9.42 -2.75 11.14
C GLY A 211 10.66 -2.01 10.66
N ASP A 212 11.44 -1.56 11.63
CA ASP A 212 12.76 -0.95 11.48
C ASP A 212 13.69 -1.55 12.55
N PRO A 213 14.80 -2.17 12.14
CA PRO A 213 15.28 -2.40 10.76
C PRO A 213 14.46 -3.47 10.00
N VAL A 214 14.81 -3.71 8.73
CA VAL A 214 14.09 -4.66 7.86
C VAL A 214 13.97 -6.08 8.46
N GLN A 215 14.93 -6.51 9.27
CA GLN A 215 14.90 -7.80 9.97
C GLN A 215 13.72 -7.92 10.92
N GLU A 216 13.34 -6.80 11.56
CA GLU A 216 12.16 -6.74 12.42
C GLU A 216 10.87 -6.87 11.60
N SER A 217 10.81 -6.22 10.44
CA SER A 217 9.69 -6.37 9.50
C SER A 217 9.52 -7.83 9.06
N ILE A 218 10.63 -8.50 8.67
CA ILE A 218 10.62 -9.90 8.27
C ILE A 218 10.12 -10.80 9.43
N ALA A 219 10.64 -10.59 10.64
CA ALA A 219 10.24 -11.40 11.80
C ALA A 219 8.74 -11.28 12.08
N ARG A 220 8.20 -10.06 12.13
CA ARG A 220 6.77 -9.80 12.40
C ARG A 220 5.85 -10.42 11.34
N GLY A 221 6.19 -10.32 10.06
CA GLY A 221 5.38 -10.91 9.01
C GLY A 221 5.35 -12.44 9.08
N TYR A 222 6.48 -13.09 9.40
CA TYR A 222 6.50 -14.54 9.63
C TYR A 222 5.80 -14.95 10.93
N GLU A 223 5.87 -14.14 11.99
CA GLU A 223 5.10 -14.39 13.21
C GLU A 223 3.60 -14.36 12.96
N ASP A 224 3.12 -13.43 12.14
CA ASP A 224 1.70 -13.37 11.77
C ASP A 224 1.29 -14.55 10.87
N ALA A 225 2.13 -14.95 9.92
CA ALA A 225 1.90 -16.16 9.12
C ALA A 225 1.87 -17.44 10.00
N PHE A 226 2.78 -17.53 10.97
CA PHE A 226 2.81 -18.64 11.91
C PHE A 226 1.56 -18.67 12.81
N ALA A 227 1.15 -17.49 13.33
CA ALA A 227 -0.05 -17.37 14.14
C ALA A 227 -1.33 -17.74 13.36
N PHE A 228 -1.40 -17.38 12.08
CA PHE A 228 -2.47 -17.79 11.18
C PHE A 228 -2.53 -19.31 11.05
N LEU A 229 -1.42 -19.99 10.73
CA LEU A 229 -1.40 -21.43 10.55
C LEU A 229 -1.72 -22.19 11.85
N THR A 230 -1.17 -21.76 12.96
CA THR A 230 -1.38 -22.44 14.25
C THR A 230 -2.70 -22.10 14.91
N GLY A 231 -3.14 -20.86 14.83
CA GLY A 231 -4.34 -20.37 15.52
C GLY A 231 -5.62 -20.49 14.68
N GLU A 232 -5.59 -20.02 13.42
CA GLU A 232 -6.78 -20.02 12.56
C GLU A 232 -6.94 -21.35 11.80
N GLN A 233 -5.82 -21.98 11.37
CA GLN A 233 -5.85 -23.24 10.62
C GLN A 233 -5.65 -24.49 11.50
N GLY A 234 -5.27 -24.34 12.77
CA GLY A 234 -5.12 -25.43 13.73
C GLY A 234 -3.91 -26.35 13.48
N TRP A 235 -2.89 -25.89 12.76
CA TRP A 235 -1.69 -26.67 12.48
C TRP A 235 -0.80 -26.82 13.72
N SER A 236 -0.02 -27.90 13.77
CA SER A 236 1.01 -28.00 14.79
C SER A 236 2.11 -26.95 14.55
N ALA A 237 2.77 -26.51 15.63
CA ALA A 237 3.87 -25.56 15.51
C ALA A 237 5.01 -26.10 14.63
N GLY A 238 5.28 -27.42 14.70
CA GLY A 238 6.29 -28.08 13.89
C GLY A 238 5.96 -28.07 12.40
N ASP A 239 4.70 -28.38 12.05
CA ASP A 239 4.24 -28.36 10.65
C ASP A 239 4.23 -26.92 10.10
N ALA A 240 3.69 -25.97 10.86
CA ALA A 240 3.70 -24.56 10.49
C ALA A 240 5.11 -24.04 10.21
N TYR A 241 6.07 -24.33 11.11
CA TYR A 241 7.47 -23.98 10.94
C TYR A 241 8.07 -24.58 9.66
N ALA A 242 7.88 -25.90 9.45
CA ALA A 242 8.45 -26.61 8.31
C ALA A 242 7.89 -26.07 6.98
N VAL A 243 6.57 -25.88 6.91
CA VAL A 243 5.91 -25.43 5.67
C VAL A 243 6.20 -23.96 5.38
N LEU A 244 6.23 -23.08 6.39
CA LEU A 244 6.65 -21.68 6.17
C LEU A 244 8.07 -21.60 5.60
N SER A 245 9.00 -22.41 6.13
CA SER A 245 10.39 -22.45 5.64
C SER A 245 10.50 -23.00 4.22
N ALA A 246 9.61 -23.91 3.83
CA ALA A 246 9.68 -24.58 2.53
C ALA A 246 8.87 -23.88 1.43
N CYS A 247 7.79 -23.18 1.78
CA CYS A 247 6.76 -22.76 0.82
C CYS A 247 6.38 -21.28 0.91
N ALA A 248 6.72 -20.57 1.98
CA ALA A 248 6.41 -19.14 2.08
C ALA A 248 7.53 -18.29 1.46
N HIS A 249 7.16 -17.46 0.50
CA HIS A 249 8.10 -16.54 -0.15
C HIS A 249 8.10 -15.18 0.54
N SER A 250 9.28 -14.61 0.79
CA SER A 250 9.41 -13.24 1.27
C SER A 250 9.84 -12.31 0.15
N GLU A 251 9.23 -11.13 0.13
CA GLU A 251 9.51 -10.07 -0.83
C GLU A 251 9.56 -8.71 -0.12
N LEU A 252 10.12 -7.72 -0.79
CA LEU A 252 9.99 -6.33 -0.36
C LEU A 252 8.62 -5.80 -0.78
N GLY A 253 7.92 -5.12 0.13
CA GLY A 253 6.82 -4.24 -0.19
C GLY A 253 7.35 -2.89 -0.65
N GLY A 254 6.53 -1.87 -0.69
CA GLY A 254 6.99 -0.52 -0.94
C GLY A 254 7.32 0.23 0.35
N PRO A 255 7.62 1.53 0.31
CA PRO A 255 8.74 2.03 -0.45
C PRO A 255 10.05 1.61 0.21
N THR A 256 11.04 1.26 -0.58
CA THR A 256 12.31 0.71 -0.09
C THR A 256 13.49 1.61 -0.46
N GLY A 257 14.63 1.38 0.24
CA GLY A 257 15.92 1.92 -0.15
C GLY A 257 16.24 3.31 0.35
N SER A 258 15.39 3.96 1.12
CA SER A 258 15.76 5.19 1.81
C SER A 258 16.26 4.89 3.21
N THR A 259 17.53 5.20 3.48
CA THR A 259 18.15 5.16 4.81
C THR A 259 18.21 6.56 5.45
N THR A 260 17.85 7.58 4.68
CA THR A 260 17.81 8.95 5.15
C THR A 260 16.36 9.30 5.54
N PRO A 261 16.15 10.17 6.53
CA PRO A 261 14.82 10.68 6.82
C PRO A 261 14.18 11.23 5.54
N ASP A 262 12.89 10.92 5.34
CA ASP A 262 12.11 11.50 4.28
C ASP A 262 12.15 13.04 4.40
N PRO A 263 12.55 13.78 3.37
CA PRO A 263 12.59 15.24 3.42
C PRO A 263 11.22 15.87 3.67
N LEU A 264 10.12 15.17 3.38
CA LEU A 264 8.75 15.61 3.67
C LEU A 264 8.36 15.30 5.13
N HIS A 265 9.01 14.31 5.76
CA HIS A 265 8.79 13.88 7.13
C HIS A 265 10.11 13.59 7.85
N PRO A 266 10.98 14.60 8.05
CA PRO A 266 12.37 14.40 8.46
C PRO A 266 12.55 13.82 9.85
N LEU A 267 11.50 13.81 10.66
CA LEU A 267 11.54 13.28 12.03
C LEU A 267 11.02 11.85 12.14
N THR A 268 10.53 11.26 11.05
CA THR A 268 9.94 9.92 11.06
C THR A 268 10.88 8.93 10.38
N PRO A 269 11.40 7.92 11.09
CA PRO A 269 12.18 6.86 10.46
C PRO A 269 11.34 6.12 9.42
N ILE A 270 11.93 5.83 8.28
CA ILE A 270 11.30 5.01 7.25
C ILE A 270 11.51 3.56 7.66
N GLY A 271 10.44 2.91 8.13
CA GLY A 271 10.43 1.48 8.36
C GLY A 271 10.40 0.70 7.05
N ALA A 272 10.76 -0.57 7.11
CA ALA A 272 10.61 -1.46 5.97
C ALA A 272 9.23 -2.11 5.96
N VAL A 273 8.69 -2.28 4.75
CA VAL A 273 7.52 -3.11 4.48
C VAL A 273 7.99 -4.38 3.78
N THR A 274 7.64 -5.54 4.33
CA THR A 274 7.94 -6.85 3.73
C THR A 274 6.67 -7.66 3.55
N LEU A 275 6.68 -8.55 2.60
CA LEU A 275 5.56 -9.43 2.26
C LEU A 275 5.98 -10.87 2.47
N HIS A 276 5.10 -11.66 3.08
CA HIS A 276 5.31 -13.09 3.32
C HIS A 276 4.12 -13.83 2.72
N ARG A 277 4.35 -14.49 1.60
CA ARG A 277 3.31 -15.06 0.72
C ARG A 277 3.15 -16.54 0.99
N PHE A 278 1.94 -16.96 1.31
CA PHE A 278 1.59 -18.34 1.57
C PHE A 278 0.56 -18.84 0.55
N PRO A 279 0.86 -19.90 -0.21
CA PRO A 279 -0.08 -20.47 -1.19
C PRO A 279 -1.32 -21.06 -0.52
N LYS A 280 -2.51 -20.58 -0.87
CA LYS A 280 -3.78 -21.08 -0.33
C LYS A 280 -4.05 -22.55 -0.70
N ALA A 281 -3.47 -23.06 -1.78
CA ALA A 281 -3.58 -24.44 -2.17
C ALA A 281 -2.97 -25.43 -1.15
N LEU A 282 -2.23 -24.93 -0.16
CA LEU A 282 -1.64 -25.72 0.92
C LEU A 282 -2.48 -25.69 2.22
N LEU A 283 -3.55 -24.91 2.27
CA LEU A 283 -4.51 -24.87 3.39
C LEU A 283 -5.54 -26.02 3.28
#